data_3f44381bf6863a7db2b5f49473327f47
#
_entry.id   3f44381bf6863a7db2b5f49473327f47
#
_cell.length_a   1.000
_cell.length_b   1.000
_cell.length_c   1.000
_cell.angle_alpha   90.00
_cell.angle_beta   90.00
_cell.angle_gamma   90.00
#
_symmetry.space_group_name_H-M   'P 1'
#
loop_
_entity.id
_entity.type
_entity.pdbx_description
1 polymer ?
#
loop_
_entity_poly.entity_id
_entity_poly.type
_entity_poly.pdbx_seq_one_letter_code
_entity_poly.pdbx_strand_id
1 'polypeptide(L)'
;MSSNTRPPEAGALPRAAFALRCVGAVAYPLLAHAATLSGDSRLAALAALDLVLVALAAPLLRLRPMAWAAFAIAAFAAAWLARGPHALLPLLLAPPAFVAAVGSAFASTLRAGRVPLVGRIAAALDGVAWPALPDDVRAYTRRVTLAWALLLLALALVDATLALFAMPGGVLAQLGITPAFAIAEADWSWFANIGDYAVIGGFMLAEYGYRRLRFPMHAPGLFVFLRRMARLGPSFWREALR
;
A
#
# COMPACT_ATOMS: atom_id res chain seq x y z
N MET A 1 23.89 -32.29 34.10
CA MET A 1 22.64 -32.22 33.28
C MET A 1 22.29 -30.75 33.15
N SER A 2 22.73 -30.13 32.07
CA SER A 2 22.49 -28.71 31.83
C SER A 2 21.27 -28.61 30.90
N SER A 3 20.15 -28.14 31.43
CA SER A 3 18.91 -27.92 30.69
C SER A 3 19.07 -26.74 29.76
N ASN A 4 19.24 -27.04 28.48
CA ASN A 4 19.30 -26.08 27.39
C ASN A 4 17.87 -25.59 27.07
N THR A 5 17.33 -24.70 27.89
CA THR A 5 16.09 -23.96 27.58
C THR A 5 16.43 -22.85 26.61
N ARG A 6 16.33 -23.14 25.31
CA ARG A 6 16.25 -22.10 24.28
C ARG A 6 15.06 -21.22 24.61
N PRO A 7 15.20 -19.87 24.63
CA PRO A 7 14.03 -18.99 24.70
C PRO A 7 13.23 -19.18 23.40
N PRO A 8 11.98 -19.65 23.47
CA PRO A 8 11.11 -19.65 22.32
C PRO A 8 10.68 -18.20 22.09
N GLU A 9 10.51 -17.80 20.82
CA GLU A 9 9.64 -16.71 20.38
C GLU A 9 10.21 -15.43 19.79
N ALA A 10 11.49 -15.22 19.61
CA ALA A 10 11.94 -14.04 18.88
C ALA A 10 11.48 -14.01 17.38
N GLY A 11 11.05 -15.16 16.84
CA GLY A 11 10.58 -15.29 15.45
C GLY A 11 9.06 -15.46 15.27
N ALA A 12 8.30 -15.77 16.32
CA ALA A 12 6.86 -16.09 16.19
C ALA A 12 6.01 -14.82 15.97
N LEU A 13 6.20 -13.77 16.74
CA LEU A 13 5.46 -12.51 16.63
C LEU A 13 5.61 -11.82 15.25
N PRO A 14 6.81 -11.71 14.65
CA PRO A 14 6.92 -11.17 13.30
C PRO A 14 6.22 -12.02 12.24
N ARG A 15 6.25 -13.35 12.38
CA ARG A 15 5.54 -14.27 11.46
C ARG A 15 4.03 -14.14 11.60
N ALA A 16 3.51 -14.08 12.83
CA ALA A 16 2.09 -13.90 13.09
C ALA A 16 1.59 -12.54 12.55
N ALA A 17 2.35 -11.45 12.76
CA ALA A 17 2.01 -10.14 12.21
C ALA A 17 2.03 -10.14 10.68
N PHE A 18 2.95 -10.84 10.06
CA PHE A 18 3.00 -10.99 8.61
C PHE A 18 1.82 -11.80 8.09
N ALA A 19 1.52 -12.95 8.71
CA ALA A 19 0.37 -13.78 8.35
C ALA A 19 -0.96 -13.00 8.47
N LEU A 20 -1.14 -12.26 9.58
CA LEU A 20 -2.33 -11.43 9.79
C LEU A 20 -2.47 -10.36 8.70
N ARG A 21 -1.38 -9.72 8.30
CA ARG A 21 -1.38 -8.75 7.20
C ARG A 21 -1.72 -9.39 5.85
N CYS A 22 -1.19 -10.57 5.55
CA CYS A 22 -1.52 -11.29 4.32
C CYS A 22 -3.00 -11.68 4.27
N VAL A 23 -3.54 -12.19 5.38
CA VAL A 23 -4.96 -12.52 5.48
C VAL A 23 -5.83 -11.28 5.31
N GLY A 24 -5.54 -10.19 6.01
CA GLY A 24 -6.27 -8.94 5.88
C GLY A 24 -6.15 -8.32 4.48
N ALA A 25 -4.96 -8.35 3.87
CA ALA A 25 -4.77 -7.85 2.50
C ALA A 25 -5.63 -8.60 1.46
N VAL A 26 -5.99 -9.86 1.72
CA VAL A 26 -6.93 -10.63 0.90
C VAL A 26 -8.38 -10.39 1.33
N ALA A 27 -8.63 -10.28 2.63
CA ALA A 27 -9.98 -10.08 3.17
C ALA A 27 -10.55 -8.70 2.80
N TYR A 28 -9.72 -7.65 2.83
CA TYR A 28 -10.15 -6.28 2.50
C TYR A 28 -10.88 -6.16 1.16
N PRO A 29 -10.29 -6.52 0.01
CA PRO A 29 -10.95 -6.38 -1.27
C PRO A 29 -12.24 -7.21 -1.38
N LEU A 30 -12.29 -8.37 -0.74
CA LEU A 30 -13.49 -9.22 -0.71
C LEU A 30 -14.62 -8.56 0.10
N LEU A 31 -14.30 -8.05 1.29
CA LEU A 31 -15.24 -7.32 2.14
C LEU A 31 -15.72 -6.02 1.49
N ALA A 32 -14.80 -5.25 0.91
CA ALA A 32 -15.10 -4.01 0.23
C ALA A 32 -16.02 -4.26 -0.99
N HIS A 33 -15.70 -5.28 -1.80
CA HIS A 33 -16.52 -5.67 -2.94
C HIS A 33 -17.92 -6.13 -2.51
N ALA A 34 -18.00 -7.00 -1.50
CA ALA A 34 -19.26 -7.46 -0.97
C ALA A 34 -20.10 -6.29 -0.39
N ALA A 35 -19.48 -5.36 0.32
CA ALA A 35 -20.14 -4.17 0.83
C ALA A 35 -20.71 -3.29 -0.29
N THR A 36 -19.95 -3.10 -1.36
CA THR A 36 -20.39 -2.29 -2.52
C THR A 36 -21.56 -2.95 -3.25
N LEU A 37 -21.50 -4.27 -3.46
CA LEU A 37 -22.56 -4.99 -4.16
C LEU A 37 -23.87 -5.08 -3.35
N SER A 38 -23.77 -5.25 -2.03
CA SER A 38 -24.94 -5.43 -1.14
C SER A 38 -25.48 -4.12 -0.58
N GLY A 39 -24.70 -3.04 -0.61
CA GLY A 39 -25.01 -1.81 0.12
C GLY A 39 -24.96 -1.98 1.65
N ASP A 40 -24.38 -3.10 2.16
CA ASP A 40 -24.38 -3.40 3.59
C ASP A 40 -23.31 -2.59 4.32
N SER A 41 -23.78 -1.65 5.14
CA SER A 41 -22.94 -0.79 5.97
C SER A 41 -22.08 -1.55 6.98
N ARG A 42 -22.50 -2.76 7.40
CA ARG A 42 -21.73 -3.60 8.32
C ARG A 42 -20.50 -4.18 7.64
N LEU A 43 -20.67 -4.63 6.39
CA LEU A 43 -19.53 -5.11 5.58
C LEU A 43 -18.55 -3.99 5.29
N ALA A 44 -19.06 -2.78 5.03
CA ALA A 44 -18.21 -1.59 4.88
C ALA A 44 -17.40 -1.28 6.14
N ALA A 45 -18.03 -1.33 7.31
CA ALA A 45 -17.37 -1.13 8.59
C ALA A 45 -16.30 -2.21 8.86
N LEU A 46 -16.61 -3.48 8.54
CA LEU A 46 -15.65 -4.59 8.67
C LEU A 46 -14.45 -4.41 7.74
N ALA A 47 -14.65 -4.00 6.49
CA ALA A 47 -13.56 -3.71 5.57
C ALA A 47 -12.67 -2.55 6.07
N ALA A 48 -13.27 -1.48 6.58
CA ALA A 48 -12.53 -0.36 7.17
C ALA A 48 -11.72 -0.80 8.41
N LEU A 49 -12.30 -1.64 9.26
CA LEU A 49 -11.61 -2.20 10.42
C LEU A 49 -10.47 -3.14 10.04
N ASP A 50 -10.63 -3.89 8.96
CA ASP A 50 -9.57 -4.77 8.44
C ASP A 50 -8.35 -3.98 8.00
N LEU A 51 -8.51 -2.81 7.34
CA LEU A 51 -7.39 -1.92 7.03
C LEU A 51 -6.65 -1.45 8.29
N VAL A 52 -7.39 -1.07 9.33
CA VAL A 52 -6.80 -0.66 10.61
C VAL A 52 -6.08 -1.84 11.27
N LEU A 53 -6.67 -3.03 11.23
CA LEU A 53 -6.07 -4.26 11.73
C LEU A 53 -4.75 -4.58 11.02
N VAL A 54 -4.72 -4.49 9.70
CA VAL A 54 -3.50 -4.69 8.87
C VAL A 54 -2.42 -3.68 9.24
N ALA A 55 -2.78 -2.40 9.38
CA ALA A 55 -1.85 -1.35 9.77
C ALA A 55 -1.28 -1.57 11.17
N LEU A 56 -2.12 -1.91 12.13
CA LEU A 56 -1.78 -2.07 13.54
C LEU A 56 -1.39 -3.51 13.92
N ALA A 57 -1.33 -4.47 12.99
CA ALA A 57 -1.10 -5.89 13.28
C ALA A 57 0.09 -6.14 14.22
N ALA A 58 1.25 -5.55 13.95
CA ALA A 58 2.45 -5.76 14.77
C ALA A 58 2.35 -5.16 16.19
N PRO A 59 1.90 -3.90 16.39
CA PRO A 59 1.75 -3.36 17.74
C PRO A 59 0.59 -3.98 18.51
N LEU A 60 -0.49 -4.44 17.86
CA LEU A 60 -1.59 -5.17 18.51
C LEU A 60 -1.11 -6.52 19.06
N LEU A 61 -0.39 -7.31 18.26
CA LEU A 61 0.19 -8.57 18.70
C LEU A 61 1.25 -8.41 19.79
N ARG A 62 1.87 -7.23 19.89
CA ARG A 62 2.79 -6.87 20.98
C ARG A 62 2.05 -6.33 22.21
N LEU A 63 0.73 -6.40 22.23
CA LEU A 63 -0.15 -5.93 23.30
C LEU A 63 0.13 -4.48 23.73
N ARG A 64 0.50 -3.61 22.76
CA ARG A 64 0.74 -2.20 23.06
C ARG A 64 -0.59 -1.49 23.37
N PRO A 65 -0.77 -0.87 24.54
CA PRO A 65 -2.05 -0.30 24.95
C PRO A 65 -2.52 0.80 24.02
N MET A 66 -1.61 1.65 23.52
CA MET A 66 -1.95 2.67 22.52
C MET A 66 -2.49 2.10 21.20
N ALA A 67 -2.01 0.92 20.76
CA ALA A 67 -2.51 0.29 19.55
C ALA A 67 -3.91 -0.28 19.75
N TRP A 68 -4.16 -0.86 20.92
CA TRP A 68 -5.48 -1.34 21.30
C TRP A 68 -6.46 -0.20 21.47
N ALA A 69 -6.05 0.93 22.08
CA ALA A 69 -6.87 2.13 22.17
C ALA A 69 -7.21 2.69 20.77
N ALA A 70 -6.21 2.80 19.88
CA ALA A 70 -6.44 3.24 18.50
C ALA A 70 -7.39 2.31 17.75
N PHE A 71 -7.23 0.98 17.90
CA PHE A 71 -8.13 0.00 17.29
C PHE A 71 -9.55 0.10 17.85
N ALA A 72 -9.70 0.27 19.16
CA ALA A 72 -11.02 0.44 19.80
C ALA A 72 -11.72 1.72 19.33
N ILE A 73 -10.97 2.83 19.21
CA ILE A 73 -11.51 4.09 18.65
C ILE A 73 -11.95 3.90 17.21
N ALA A 74 -11.13 3.21 16.38
CA ALA A 74 -11.48 2.90 15.00
C ALA A 74 -12.71 2.00 14.91
N ALA A 75 -12.82 0.99 15.79
CA ALA A 75 -13.98 0.10 15.85
C ALA A 75 -15.26 0.86 16.25
N PHE A 76 -15.16 1.76 17.23
CA PHE A 76 -16.28 2.61 17.62
C PHE A 76 -16.69 3.55 16.48
N ALA A 77 -15.74 4.20 15.82
CA ALA A 77 -16.00 5.09 14.69
C ALA A 77 -16.62 4.33 13.51
N ALA A 78 -16.13 3.14 13.18
CA ALA A 78 -16.69 2.29 12.12
C ALA A 78 -18.13 1.84 12.46
N ALA A 79 -18.38 1.42 13.70
CA ALA A 79 -19.72 1.05 14.16
C ALA A 79 -20.68 2.23 14.19
N TRP A 80 -20.20 3.43 14.50
CA TRP A 80 -20.98 4.66 14.45
C TRP A 80 -21.32 5.05 13.02
N LEU A 81 -20.34 5.05 12.11
CA LEU A 81 -20.53 5.31 10.69
C LEU A 81 -21.49 4.30 10.04
N ALA A 82 -21.42 3.01 10.43
CA ALA A 82 -22.30 1.97 9.92
C ALA A 82 -23.79 2.19 10.24
N ARG A 83 -24.11 3.04 11.23
CA ARG A 83 -25.49 3.40 11.57
C ARG A 83 -26.00 4.61 10.78
N GLY A 84 -25.12 5.31 10.09
CA GLY A 84 -25.44 6.52 9.34
C GLY A 84 -25.48 6.28 7.82
N PRO A 85 -25.92 7.31 7.08
CA PRO A 85 -25.97 7.25 5.60
C PRO A 85 -24.59 7.23 4.94
N HIS A 86 -23.53 7.50 5.68
CA HIS A 86 -22.16 7.68 5.17
C HIS A 86 -21.24 6.46 5.41
N ALA A 87 -21.82 5.27 5.60
CA ALA A 87 -21.08 4.06 5.94
C ALA A 87 -20.05 3.64 4.87
N LEU A 88 -20.29 3.97 3.61
CA LEU A 88 -19.43 3.62 2.48
C LEU A 88 -18.28 4.62 2.25
N LEU A 89 -18.31 5.83 2.86
CA LEU A 89 -17.25 6.83 2.66
C LEU A 89 -15.82 6.32 2.94
N PRO A 90 -15.54 5.54 4.00
CA PRO A 90 -14.20 5.02 4.24
C PRO A 90 -13.72 4.11 3.10
N LEU A 91 -14.61 3.36 2.45
CA LEU A 91 -14.27 2.48 1.34
C LEU A 91 -13.92 3.26 0.07
N LEU A 92 -14.61 4.38 -0.17
CA LEU A 92 -14.33 5.26 -1.31
C LEU A 92 -12.98 5.97 -1.16
N LEU A 93 -12.61 6.34 0.07
CA LEU A 93 -11.40 7.11 0.34
C LEU A 93 -10.16 6.25 0.61
N ALA A 94 -10.33 4.98 1.00
CA ALA A 94 -9.22 4.11 1.35
C ALA A 94 -8.26 3.83 0.17
N PRO A 95 -8.70 3.49 -1.05
CA PRO A 95 -7.80 3.26 -2.18
C PRO A 95 -6.94 4.49 -2.51
N PRO A 96 -7.51 5.69 -2.79
CA PRO A 96 -6.71 6.87 -3.08
C PRO A 96 -5.76 7.25 -1.94
N ALA A 97 -6.19 7.12 -0.68
CA ALA A 97 -5.34 7.39 0.47
C ALA A 97 -4.15 6.41 0.55
N PHE A 98 -4.37 5.13 0.27
CA PHE A 98 -3.31 4.13 0.25
C PHE A 98 -2.30 4.41 -0.86
N VAL A 99 -2.75 4.66 -2.10
CA VAL A 99 -1.88 4.96 -3.24
C VAL A 99 -1.10 6.26 -2.99
N ALA A 100 -1.76 7.30 -2.42
CA ALA A 100 -1.10 8.54 -2.01
C ALA A 100 -0.02 8.31 -0.94
N ALA A 101 -0.29 7.47 0.05
CA ALA A 101 0.67 7.14 1.09
C ALA A 101 1.91 6.45 0.52
N VAL A 102 1.73 5.49 -0.40
CA VAL A 102 2.85 4.82 -1.08
C VAL A 102 3.63 5.81 -1.94
N GLY A 103 2.95 6.62 -2.77
CA GLY A 103 3.59 7.66 -3.58
C GLY A 103 4.39 8.66 -2.74
N SER A 104 3.82 9.08 -1.59
CA SER A 104 4.48 9.96 -0.62
C SER A 104 5.71 9.30 0.02
N ALA A 105 5.66 8.00 0.28
CA ALA A 105 6.82 7.25 0.77
C ALA A 105 7.97 7.28 -0.24
N PHE A 106 7.70 7.03 -1.55
CA PHE A 106 8.70 7.19 -2.61
C PHE A 106 9.25 8.63 -2.63
N ALA A 107 8.38 9.63 -2.66
CA ALA A 107 8.76 11.04 -2.70
C ALA A 107 9.62 11.45 -1.49
N SER A 108 9.31 10.93 -0.30
CA SER A 108 10.04 11.24 0.93
C SER A 108 11.52 10.84 0.89
N THR A 109 11.84 9.78 0.13
CA THR A 109 13.22 9.30 -0.03
C THR A 109 14.04 10.11 -1.04
N LEU A 110 13.41 11.03 -1.79
CA LEU A 110 14.08 11.91 -2.75
C LEU A 110 14.63 13.18 -2.11
N ARG A 111 14.33 13.45 -0.84
CA ARG A 111 14.83 14.62 -0.10
C ARG A 111 16.35 14.61 -0.04
N ALA A 112 16.94 15.81 0.07
CA ALA A 112 18.39 15.97 0.19
C ALA A 112 18.95 15.13 1.36
N GLY A 113 20.09 14.49 1.14
CA GLY A 113 20.75 13.63 2.13
C GLY A 113 20.14 12.23 2.30
N ARG A 114 19.04 11.90 1.60
CA ARG A 114 18.45 10.57 1.65
C ARG A 114 18.81 9.72 0.43
N VAL A 115 18.85 8.42 0.63
CA VAL A 115 19.03 7.45 -0.45
C VAL A 115 17.66 7.17 -1.08
N PRO A 116 17.50 7.33 -2.41
CA PRO A 116 16.25 7.02 -3.11
C PRO A 116 15.81 5.57 -2.87
N LEU A 117 14.48 5.33 -2.73
CA LEU A 117 13.96 4.01 -2.38
C LEU A 117 14.40 2.91 -3.35
N VAL A 118 14.29 3.15 -4.67
CA VAL A 118 14.74 2.18 -5.68
C VAL A 118 16.26 1.96 -5.59
N GLY A 119 17.01 2.99 -5.22
CA GLY A 119 18.46 2.87 -4.98
C GLY A 119 18.80 2.00 -3.77
N ARG A 120 18.05 2.11 -2.67
CA ARG A 120 18.21 1.21 -1.51
C ARG A 120 17.91 -0.24 -1.88
N ILE A 121 16.85 -0.45 -2.67
CA ILE A 121 16.50 -1.79 -3.17
C ILE A 121 17.62 -2.33 -4.06
N ALA A 122 18.11 -1.55 -5.02
CA ALA A 122 19.19 -1.96 -5.90
C ALA A 122 20.46 -2.35 -5.11
N ALA A 123 20.91 -1.49 -4.20
CA ALA A 123 22.05 -1.76 -3.33
C ALA A 123 21.89 -3.04 -2.51
N ALA A 124 20.70 -3.25 -1.92
CA ALA A 124 20.41 -4.47 -1.15
C ALA A 124 20.38 -5.74 -2.02
N LEU A 125 19.90 -5.64 -3.27
CA LEU A 125 19.88 -6.78 -4.21
C LEU A 125 21.27 -7.17 -4.71
N ASP A 126 22.15 -6.16 -4.87
CA ASP A 126 23.54 -6.36 -5.29
C ASP A 126 24.46 -6.66 -4.10
N GLY A 127 23.95 -6.58 -2.85
CA GLY A 127 24.73 -6.85 -1.64
C GLY A 127 25.81 -5.81 -1.35
N VAL A 128 25.65 -4.58 -1.85
CA VAL A 128 26.63 -3.48 -1.70
C VAL A 128 26.01 -2.28 -0.98
N ALA A 129 26.87 -1.40 -0.45
CA ALA A 129 26.39 -0.13 0.09
C ALA A 129 26.01 0.84 -1.04
N TRP A 130 25.02 1.71 -0.81
CA TRP A 130 24.57 2.69 -1.80
C TRP A 130 25.70 3.50 -2.48
N PRO A 131 26.71 4.04 -1.74
CA PRO A 131 27.79 4.78 -2.37
C PRO A 131 28.69 3.96 -3.28
N ALA A 132 28.69 2.62 -3.14
CA ALA A 132 29.49 1.71 -3.96
C ALA A 132 28.81 1.35 -5.30
N LEU A 133 27.54 1.74 -5.50
CA LEU A 133 26.90 1.59 -6.80
C LEU A 133 27.51 2.58 -7.82
N PRO A 134 27.60 2.17 -9.12
CA PRO A 134 28.03 3.06 -10.19
C PRO A 134 27.18 4.34 -10.27
N ASP A 135 27.79 5.46 -10.67
CA ASP A 135 27.12 6.77 -10.70
C ASP A 135 25.91 6.79 -11.63
N ASP A 136 25.99 6.12 -12.76
CA ASP A 136 24.90 5.99 -13.72
C ASP A 136 23.72 5.17 -13.15
N VAL A 137 23.99 4.12 -12.38
CA VAL A 137 22.97 3.34 -11.66
C VAL A 137 22.32 4.19 -10.55
N ARG A 138 23.11 4.96 -9.81
CA ARG A 138 22.59 5.86 -8.77
C ARG A 138 21.70 6.95 -9.37
N ALA A 139 22.13 7.58 -10.45
CA ALA A 139 21.31 8.57 -11.16
C ALA A 139 20.02 7.97 -11.73
N TYR A 140 20.10 6.78 -12.29
CA TYR A 140 18.98 6.05 -12.83
C TYR A 140 17.94 5.72 -11.73
N THR A 141 18.38 5.12 -10.63
CA THR A 141 17.47 4.72 -9.54
C THR A 141 16.77 5.91 -8.89
N ARG A 142 17.43 7.08 -8.83
CA ARG A 142 16.80 8.33 -8.40
C ARG A 142 15.69 8.77 -9.35
N ARG A 143 15.90 8.70 -10.67
CA ARG A 143 14.89 9.04 -11.68
C ARG A 143 13.71 8.08 -11.62
N VAL A 144 13.96 6.78 -11.48
CA VAL A 144 12.91 5.76 -11.33
C VAL A 144 12.11 5.98 -10.05
N THR A 145 12.78 6.30 -8.93
CA THR A 145 12.08 6.65 -7.67
C THR A 145 11.16 7.86 -7.86
N LEU A 146 11.60 8.89 -8.58
CA LEU A 146 10.78 10.06 -8.90
C LEU A 146 9.61 9.69 -9.81
N ALA A 147 9.85 8.89 -10.84
CA ALA A 147 8.79 8.46 -11.76
C ALA A 147 7.70 7.65 -11.03
N TRP A 148 8.08 6.74 -10.13
CA TRP A 148 7.14 6.03 -9.26
C TRP A 148 6.36 6.97 -8.34
N ALA A 149 7.04 7.95 -7.71
CA ALA A 149 6.36 8.91 -6.84
C ALA A 149 5.31 9.72 -7.61
N LEU A 150 5.67 10.23 -8.80
CA LEU A 150 4.76 11.01 -9.64
C LEU A 150 3.60 10.18 -10.16
N LEU A 151 3.86 8.95 -10.64
CA LEU A 151 2.83 8.03 -11.11
C LEU A 151 1.80 7.74 -10.02
N LEU A 152 2.26 7.31 -8.84
CA LEU A 152 1.36 6.93 -7.75
C LEU A 152 0.59 8.14 -7.20
N LEU A 153 1.21 9.32 -7.09
CA LEU A 153 0.50 10.52 -6.67
C LEU A 153 -0.53 10.99 -7.71
N ALA A 154 -0.21 10.85 -9.02
CA ALA A 154 -1.18 11.13 -10.09
C ALA A 154 -2.35 10.15 -10.07
N LEU A 155 -2.10 8.83 -9.89
CA LEU A 155 -3.16 7.83 -9.73
C LEU A 155 -4.03 8.13 -8.52
N ALA A 156 -3.43 8.43 -7.37
CA ALA A 156 -4.18 8.80 -6.17
C ALA A 156 -5.07 10.04 -6.38
N LEU A 157 -4.61 11.02 -7.16
CA LEU A 157 -5.41 12.19 -7.52
C LEU A 157 -6.58 11.82 -8.44
N VAL A 158 -6.34 10.97 -9.44
CA VAL A 158 -7.39 10.44 -10.33
C VAL A 158 -8.42 9.67 -9.53
N ASP A 159 -8.00 8.73 -8.68
CA ASP A 159 -8.90 7.94 -7.83
C ASP A 159 -9.72 8.81 -6.89
N ALA A 160 -9.08 9.80 -6.25
CA ALA A 160 -9.78 10.73 -5.37
C ALA A 160 -10.83 11.55 -6.15
N THR A 161 -10.50 11.99 -7.37
CA THR A 161 -11.43 12.72 -8.24
C THR A 161 -12.59 11.82 -8.65
N LEU A 162 -12.31 10.60 -9.09
CA LEU A 162 -13.33 9.63 -9.47
C LEU A 162 -14.24 9.31 -8.27
N ALA A 163 -13.68 9.03 -7.09
CA ALA A 163 -14.45 8.75 -5.88
C ALA A 163 -15.29 9.96 -5.44
N LEU A 164 -14.79 11.19 -5.64
CA LEU A 164 -15.50 12.41 -5.27
C LEU A 164 -16.75 12.62 -6.15
N PHE A 165 -16.62 12.45 -7.46
CA PHE A 165 -17.63 12.80 -8.47
C PHE A 165 -18.46 11.62 -8.99
N ALA A 166 -18.22 10.40 -8.52
CA ALA A 166 -19.00 9.22 -8.90
C ALA A 166 -20.49 9.39 -8.53
N MET A 167 -21.38 8.99 -9.43
CA MET A 167 -22.82 9.01 -9.20
C MET A 167 -23.42 7.64 -9.50
N PRO A 168 -24.31 7.13 -8.64
CA PRO A 168 -24.92 7.78 -7.45
C PRO A 168 -24.12 7.60 -6.14
N GLY A 169 -23.05 6.80 -6.11
CA GLY A 169 -22.39 6.31 -4.89
C GLY A 169 -21.21 7.15 -4.39
N GLY A 170 -20.78 8.21 -5.11
CA GLY A 170 -19.60 9.00 -4.76
C GLY A 170 -19.74 9.86 -3.52
N VAL A 171 -18.62 10.43 -3.08
CA VAL A 171 -18.51 11.21 -1.84
C VAL A 171 -19.47 12.39 -1.84
N LEU A 172 -19.52 13.19 -2.92
CA LEU A 172 -20.42 14.35 -3.01
C LEU A 172 -21.89 13.92 -2.97
N ALA A 173 -22.24 12.84 -3.71
CA ALA A 173 -23.60 12.29 -3.69
C ALA A 173 -24.02 11.85 -2.30
N GLN A 174 -23.15 11.17 -1.54
CA GLN A 174 -23.44 10.76 -0.17
C GLN A 174 -23.59 11.94 0.79
N LEU A 175 -22.97 13.07 0.50
CA LEU A 175 -23.14 14.31 1.26
C LEU A 175 -24.36 15.15 0.82
N GLY A 176 -25.15 14.64 -0.14
CA GLY A 176 -26.32 15.34 -0.69
C GLY A 176 -25.97 16.49 -1.63
N ILE A 177 -24.72 16.55 -2.11
CA ILE A 177 -24.23 17.58 -3.03
C ILE A 177 -24.32 17.03 -4.45
N THR A 178 -25.07 17.70 -5.33
CA THR A 178 -25.09 17.36 -6.75
C THR A 178 -23.88 18.00 -7.43
N PRO A 179 -22.94 17.20 -7.96
CA PRO A 179 -21.77 17.75 -8.61
C PRO A 179 -22.11 18.41 -9.97
N ALA A 180 -21.30 19.39 -10.39
CA ALA A 180 -21.46 20.05 -11.69
C ALA A 180 -21.27 19.12 -12.88
N PHE A 181 -20.50 18.05 -12.70
CA PHE A 181 -20.35 16.94 -13.65
C PHE A 181 -20.39 15.62 -12.87
N ALA A 182 -20.97 14.61 -13.47
CA ALA A 182 -21.09 13.29 -12.86
C ALA A 182 -20.24 12.28 -13.63
N ILE A 183 -19.57 11.39 -12.89
CA ILE A 183 -18.83 10.27 -13.44
C ILE A 183 -19.67 9.02 -13.17
N ALA A 184 -19.85 8.17 -14.18
CA ALA A 184 -20.60 6.94 -13.99
C ALA A 184 -19.88 6.03 -12.99
N GLU A 185 -20.64 5.44 -12.06
CA GLU A 185 -20.09 4.52 -11.04
C GLU A 185 -19.36 3.33 -11.67
N ALA A 186 -19.81 2.90 -12.86
CA ALA A 186 -19.14 1.84 -13.61
C ALA A 186 -17.73 2.24 -14.06
N ASP A 187 -17.54 3.49 -14.51
CA ASP A 187 -16.23 4.00 -14.95
C ASP A 187 -15.27 4.13 -13.75
N TRP A 188 -15.75 4.65 -12.62
CA TRP A 188 -14.98 4.69 -11.38
C TRP A 188 -14.59 3.30 -10.93
N SER A 189 -15.55 2.37 -10.87
CA SER A 189 -15.30 1.00 -10.41
C SER A 189 -14.32 0.26 -11.32
N TRP A 190 -14.44 0.45 -12.64
CA TRP A 190 -13.49 -0.15 -13.60
C TRP A 190 -12.08 0.38 -13.40
N PHE A 191 -11.94 1.71 -13.27
CA PHE A 191 -10.62 2.32 -13.09
C PHE A 191 -9.98 1.90 -11.78
N ALA A 192 -10.68 2.03 -10.65
CA ALA A 192 -10.18 1.69 -9.32
C ALA A 192 -9.84 0.19 -9.16
N ASN A 193 -10.53 -0.70 -9.88
CA ASN A 193 -10.33 -2.15 -9.73
C ASN A 193 -9.42 -2.77 -10.82
N ILE A 194 -9.29 -2.15 -11.99
CA ILE A 194 -8.52 -2.70 -13.11
C ILE A 194 -7.50 -1.69 -13.63
N GLY A 195 -7.93 -0.44 -13.83
CA GLY A 195 -7.10 0.60 -14.44
C GLY A 195 -5.80 0.84 -13.68
N ASP A 196 -5.88 0.98 -12.37
CA ASP A 196 -4.71 1.18 -11.50
C ASP A 196 -3.70 0.04 -11.62
N TYR A 197 -4.17 -1.20 -11.55
CA TYR A 197 -3.29 -2.36 -11.68
C TYR A 197 -2.66 -2.44 -13.07
N ALA A 198 -3.42 -2.09 -14.11
CA ALA A 198 -2.91 -2.07 -15.48
C ALA A 198 -1.82 -0.99 -15.65
N VAL A 199 -2.04 0.21 -15.11
CA VAL A 199 -1.07 1.32 -15.17
C VAL A 199 0.19 1.00 -14.36
N ILE A 200 0.04 0.56 -13.11
CA ILE A 200 1.15 0.20 -12.23
C ILE A 200 1.95 -0.98 -12.82
N GLY A 201 1.25 -2.04 -13.26
CA GLY A 201 1.86 -3.21 -13.86
C GLY A 201 2.55 -2.90 -15.19
N GLY A 202 1.91 -2.11 -16.04
CA GLY A 202 2.47 -1.62 -17.30
C GLY A 202 3.74 -0.80 -17.09
N PHE A 203 3.73 0.13 -16.13
CA PHE A 203 4.91 0.93 -15.79
C PHE A 203 6.05 0.04 -15.24
N MET A 204 5.72 -0.93 -14.37
CA MET A 204 6.70 -1.87 -13.84
C MET A 204 7.36 -2.71 -14.95
N LEU A 205 6.57 -3.19 -15.91
CA LEU A 205 7.09 -3.95 -17.05
C LEU A 205 7.94 -3.09 -17.98
N ALA A 206 7.50 -1.86 -18.25
CA ALA A 206 8.24 -0.90 -19.08
C ALA A 206 9.59 -0.53 -18.43
N GLU A 207 9.59 -0.25 -17.11
CA GLU A 207 10.81 0.02 -16.35
C GLU A 207 11.75 -1.19 -16.36
N TYR A 208 11.21 -2.38 -16.12
CA TYR A 208 11.99 -3.60 -16.17
C TYR A 208 12.62 -3.83 -17.54
N GLY A 209 11.87 -3.64 -18.62
CA GLY A 209 12.36 -3.74 -20.00
C GLY A 209 13.46 -2.73 -20.29
N TYR A 210 13.25 -1.46 -19.92
CA TYR A 210 14.26 -0.40 -20.08
C TYR A 210 15.54 -0.72 -19.29
N ARG A 211 15.43 -1.14 -18.04
CA ARG A 211 16.57 -1.51 -17.20
C ARG A 211 17.35 -2.68 -17.79
N ARG A 212 16.67 -3.68 -18.33
CA ARG A 212 17.31 -4.83 -18.98
C ARG A 212 18.11 -4.44 -20.22
N LEU A 213 17.61 -3.48 -21.00
CA LEU A 213 18.31 -2.95 -22.16
C LEU A 213 19.49 -2.06 -21.77
N ARG A 214 19.33 -1.24 -20.73
CA ARG A 214 20.34 -0.22 -20.33
C ARG A 214 21.44 -0.79 -19.45
N PHE A 215 21.12 -1.79 -18.60
CA PHE A 215 22.02 -2.38 -17.61
C PHE A 215 21.96 -3.91 -17.65
N PRO A 216 22.35 -4.57 -18.77
CA PRO A 216 22.19 -6.01 -18.94
C PRO A 216 22.93 -6.83 -17.89
N MET A 217 24.07 -6.35 -17.38
CA MET A 217 24.87 -7.01 -16.35
C MET A 217 24.24 -6.95 -14.94
N HIS A 218 23.34 -6.01 -14.69
CA HIS A 218 22.70 -5.78 -13.39
C HIS A 218 21.19 -6.10 -13.37
N ALA A 219 20.66 -6.68 -14.44
CA ALA A 219 19.24 -6.99 -14.56
C ALA A 219 19.00 -8.51 -14.49
N PRO A 220 18.80 -9.09 -13.30
CA PRO A 220 18.41 -10.49 -13.18
C PRO A 220 17.04 -10.70 -13.83
N GLY A 221 16.74 -11.94 -14.27
CA GLY A 221 15.41 -12.27 -14.77
C GLY A 221 14.30 -11.88 -13.80
N LEU A 222 13.11 -11.53 -14.32
CA LEU A 222 11.99 -11.00 -13.53
C LEU A 222 11.66 -11.89 -12.31
N PHE A 223 11.61 -13.22 -12.49
CA PHE A 223 11.33 -14.14 -11.38
C PHE A 223 12.44 -14.13 -10.31
N VAL A 224 13.70 -14.02 -10.74
CA VAL A 224 14.83 -13.93 -9.80
C VAL A 224 14.77 -12.61 -9.03
N PHE A 225 14.44 -11.52 -9.71
CA PHE A 225 14.22 -10.20 -9.10
C PHE A 225 13.10 -10.26 -8.06
N LEU A 226 11.90 -10.73 -8.42
CA LEU A 226 10.77 -10.85 -7.50
C LEU A 226 11.10 -11.75 -6.29
N ARG A 227 11.79 -12.88 -6.53
CA ARG A 227 12.21 -13.77 -5.44
C ARG A 227 13.23 -13.11 -4.50
N ARG A 228 14.18 -12.34 -5.05
CA ARG A 228 15.13 -11.56 -4.22
C ARG A 228 14.41 -10.47 -3.43
N MET A 229 13.50 -9.72 -4.06
CA MET A 229 12.65 -8.73 -3.39
C MET A 229 11.85 -9.34 -2.23
N ALA A 230 11.21 -10.50 -2.44
CA ALA A 230 10.45 -11.19 -1.38
C ALA A 230 11.33 -11.64 -0.20
N ARG A 231 12.64 -11.80 -0.41
CA ARG A 231 13.61 -12.14 0.65
C ARG A 231 14.09 -10.92 1.46
N LEU A 232 13.85 -9.70 0.96
CA LEU A 232 14.10 -8.48 1.73
C LEU A 232 13.12 -8.49 2.92
N GLY A 233 13.64 -8.76 4.10
CA GLY A 233 12.83 -8.95 5.30
C GLY A 233 12.18 -7.64 5.81
N PRO A 234 11.27 -7.73 6.80
CA PRO A 234 10.58 -6.55 7.37
C PRO A 234 11.51 -5.50 7.98
N SER A 235 12.73 -5.87 8.36
CA SER A 235 13.76 -4.95 8.85
C SER A 235 14.20 -3.98 7.76
N PHE A 236 14.46 -4.49 6.55
CA PHE A 236 14.81 -3.68 5.39
C PHE A 236 13.74 -2.61 5.10
N TRP A 237 12.47 -3.02 5.00
CA TRP A 237 11.38 -2.09 4.67
C TRP A 237 11.15 -1.02 5.75
N ARG A 238 11.32 -1.36 7.02
CA ARG A 238 11.25 -0.37 8.12
C ARG A 238 12.36 0.67 8.05
N GLU A 239 13.55 0.26 7.62
CA GLU A 239 14.70 1.16 7.48
C GLU A 239 14.62 1.95 6.17
N ALA A 240 14.15 1.34 5.10
CA ALA A 240 14.01 1.97 3.79
C ALA A 240 12.95 3.08 3.75
N LEU A 241 11.96 3.06 4.64
CA LEU A 241 10.87 4.03 4.72
C LEU A 241 11.09 5.11 5.81
N ARG A 242 12.18 5.04 6.57
CA ARG A 242 12.63 6.10 7.49
C ARG A 242 13.45 7.15 6.75
#